data_ed0df962fc6bde0696d069c9d378ca44
#
_entry.id   ed0df962fc6bde0696d069c9d378ca44
#
_cell.length_a   1.000
_cell.length_b   1.000
_cell.length_c   1.000
_cell.angle_alpha   90.00
_cell.angle_beta   90.00
_cell.angle_gamma   90.00
#
_symmetry.space_group_name_H-M   'P 1'
#
loop_
_entity.id
_entity.type
_entity.pdbx_description
1 polymer ?
#
loop_
_entity_poly.entity_id
_entity_poly.type
_entity_poly.pdbx_seq_one_letter_code
_entity_poly.pdbx_strand_id
1 'polypeptide(L)'
;MKKVPIIFFIGSFFIFRGFSVLLMIVQTIIKGDIVLKTFILSLQHVLAMYAGAVIVPILVAKGLGLTAEQTTYLVSVDIFMCGVATFLQVYRGKFTGIGLPVVLGCTFTALAPMITIGKSAGLATMYGSIFVSGLVVVLIAPIFAKVAKLFPPVVTGSVVTIIGITLVPTAMNYIAGGEDVSDFGNPKYILLACITLAIILVIFKFTTGFIQSIAILIGIVVGTVIASFMGMVSFDKVLGADWFQHPTPFKFSGFEFHGSSILTFVIVGIVSMIESTGVYYALGNICDKPIKENDLRRGYLAEGLAVMIGSTFNAFPYTTYSQNVGLVQISGVKSKKVMYVMVLLLLVFGSIPKVGAFATIVPQPVLGGAMISMFGMVLAYGVKMLGNTDFAKQENLMIIACSVRLGLGVTTVPSAFAQLPSFIRTFTDSGIVLGTVVAIVMNLIFNRRSKQKQK
;
A
#
# COMPACT_ATOMS: atom_id res chain seq x y z
N MET A 1 -2.98 -25.68 27.18
CA MET A 1 -2.10 -26.54 26.38
C MET A 1 -2.88 -27.17 25.22
N LYS A 2 -2.28 -27.22 24.02
CA LYS A 2 -2.72 -27.93 22.80
C LYS A 2 -3.93 -27.34 22.07
N LYS A 3 -3.69 -26.35 21.17
CA LYS A 3 -4.46 -26.13 19.93
C LYS A 3 -3.58 -25.35 18.93
N VAL A 4 -2.58 -25.99 18.35
CA VAL A 4 -1.75 -25.42 17.25
C VAL A 4 -1.46 -26.47 16.16
N PRO A 5 -2.44 -27.17 15.59
CA PRO A 5 -2.13 -28.02 14.45
C PRO A 5 -2.68 -27.52 13.10
N ILE A 6 -3.73 -26.71 13.03
CA ILE A 6 -4.39 -26.41 11.74
C ILE A 6 -3.65 -25.30 10.97
N ILE A 7 -3.15 -24.29 11.64
CA ILE A 7 -2.40 -23.18 11.01
C ILE A 7 -1.03 -23.66 10.52
N PHE A 8 -0.41 -24.60 11.22
CA PHE A 8 0.87 -25.20 10.82
C PHE A 8 0.70 -26.10 9.57
N PHE A 9 -0.43 -26.78 9.43
CA PHE A 9 -0.70 -27.64 8.27
C PHE A 9 -1.02 -26.86 7.00
N ILE A 10 -1.73 -25.74 7.12
CA ILE A 10 -2.02 -24.82 6.00
C ILE A 10 -0.72 -24.12 5.58
N GLY A 11 0.08 -23.65 6.51
CA GLY A 11 1.39 -23.03 6.24
C GLY A 11 2.37 -23.98 5.55
N SER A 12 2.52 -25.19 6.04
CA SER A 12 3.43 -26.18 5.44
C SER A 12 2.98 -26.66 4.06
N PHE A 13 1.69 -26.81 3.80
CA PHE A 13 1.18 -27.22 2.48
C PHE A 13 1.39 -26.12 1.41
N PHE A 14 1.24 -24.86 1.79
CA PHE A 14 1.53 -23.73 0.91
C PHE A 14 3.04 -23.52 0.71
N ILE A 15 3.85 -23.70 1.74
CA ILE A 15 5.31 -23.59 1.68
C ILE A 15 5.89 -24.70 0.77
N PHE A 16 5.43 -25.95 0.87
CA PHE A 16 5.96 -27.08 0.07
C PHE A 16 5.60 -26.95 -1.42
N ARG A 17 4.38 -26.54 -1.76
CA ARG A 17 4.00 -26.25 -3.15
C ARG A 17 4.66 -24.97 -3.68
N GLY A 18 4.85 -23.96 -2.84
CA GLY A 18 5.62 -22.76 -3.15
C GLY A 18 7.07 -23.07 -3.48
N PHE A 19 7.70 -23.99 -2.76
CA PHE A 19 9.08 -24.40 -3.00
C PHE A 19 9.25 -25.15 -4.34
N SER A 20 8.29 -25.98 -4.73
CA SER A 20 8.30 -26.64 -6.06
C SER A 20 8.12 -25.64 -7.20
N VAL A 21 7.30 -24.61 -7.02
CA VAL A 21 7.14 -23.52 -8.00
C VAL A 21 8.39 -22.64 -8.02
N LEU A 22 9.02 -22.38 -6.87
CA LEU A 22 10.28 -21.64 -6.77
C LEU A 22 11.41 -22.37 -7.51
N LEU A 23 11.53 -23.69 -7.35
CA LEU A 23 12.46 -24.54 -8.09
C LEU A 23 12.19 -24.53 -9.60
N MET A 24 10.93 -24.53 -10.01
CA MET A 24 10.53 -24.45 -11.42
C MET A 24 10.86 -23.05 -12.00
N ILE A 25 10.74 -21.99 -11.21
CA ILE A 25 11.17 -20.63 -11.56
C ILE A 25 12.69 -20.56 -11.73
N VAL A 26 13.46 -21.12 -10.80
CA VAL A 26 14.92 -21.16 -10.86
C VAL A 26 15.40 -21.96 -12.09
N GLN A 27 14.78 -23.09 -12.41
CA GLN A 27 15.08 -23.84 -13.63
C GLN A 27 14.72 -23.12 -14.92
N THR A 28 13.70 -22.25 -14.90
CA THR A 28 13.32 -21.43 -16.08
C THR A 28 14.24 -20.23 -16.26
N ILE A 29 14.88 -19.76 -15.18
CA ILE A 29 15.84 -18.63 -15.17
C ILE A 29 17.18 -19.02 -15.83
N ILE A 30 17.57 -20.30 -15.85
CA ILE A 30 18.90 -20.77 -16.30
C ILE A 30 19.08 -20.75 -17.84
N LYS A 31 18.09 -20.35 -18.63
CA LYS A 31 18.15 -20.31 -20.10
C LYS A 31 18.46 -18.92 -20.69
N GLY A 32 19.72 -18.46 -20.62
CA GLY A 32 20.30 -17.48 -21.55
C GLY A 32 19.74 -16.04 -21.56
N ASP A 33 19.88 -15.32 -22.66
CA ASP A 33 19.63 -13.88 -22.86
C ASP A 33 18.28 -13.31 -22.43
N ILE A 34 17.23 -14.16 -22.34
CA ILE A 34 15.91 -13.78 -21.81
C ILE A 34 15.99 -13.44 -20.31
N VAL A 35 17.01 -13.95 -19.62
CA VAL A 35 17.20 -13.82 -18.17
C VAL A 35 17.55 -12.39 -17.78
N LEU A 36 18.54 -11.78 -18.45
CA LEU A 36 18.99 -10.43 -18.10
C LEU A 36 17.89 -9.38 -18.27
N LYS A 37 17.18 -9.41 -19.39
CA LYS A 37 16.05 -8.50 -19.64
C LYS A 37 14.94 -8.69 -18.61
N THR A 38 14.58 -9.93 -18.29
CA THR A 38 13.56 -10.25 -17.28
C THR A 38 14.01 -9.78 -15.90
N PHE A 39 15.28 -9.99 -15.54
CA PHE A 39 15.84 -9.54 -14.27
C PHE A 39 15.81 -8.01 -14.15
N ILE A 40 16.29 -7.28 -15.17
CA ILE A 40 16.28 -5.81 -15.18
C ILE A 40 14.85 -5.25 -15.03
N LEU A 41 13.89 -5.81 -15.77
CA LEU A 41 12.49 -5.41 -15.67
C LEU A 41 11.90 -5.74 -14.28
N SER A 42 12.25 -6.87 -13.71
CA SER A 42 11.82 -7.25 -12.36
C SER A 42 12.42 -6.33 -11.30
N LEU A 43 13.70 -6.02 -11.42
CA LEU A 43 14.40 -5.07 -10.55
C LEU A 43 13.77 -3.66 -10.66
N GLN A 44 13.39 -3.24 -11.86
CA GLN A 44 12.66 -1.98 -12.08
C GLN A 44 11.35 -1.92 -11.27
N HIS A 45 10.56 -2.99 -11.30
CA HIS A 45 9.32 -3.07 -10.53
C HIS A 45 9.58 -3.06 -9.01
N VAL A 46 10.63 -3.77 -8.54
CA VAL A 46 11.05 -3.74 -7.13
C VAL A 46 11.45 -2.35 -6.70
N LEU A 47 12.35 -1.68 -7.45
CA LEU A 47 12.87 -0.37 -7.10
C LEU A 47 11.79 0.72 -7.15
N ALA A 48 10.88 0.66 -8.11
CA ALA A 48 9.74 1.58 -8.19
C ALA A 48 8.76 1.40 -7.02
N MET A 49 8.54 0.16 -6.58
CA MET A 49 7.70 -0.15 -5.43
C MET A 49 8.39 0.17 -4.10
N TYR A 50 9.70 -0.05 -4.01
CA TYR A 50 10.47 0.06 -2.77
C TYR A 50 10.28 1.43 -2.09
N ALA A 51 10.36 2.51 -2.86
CA ALA A 51 10.16 3.86 -2.34
C ALA A 51 8.80 4.03 -1.63
N GLY A 52 7.74 3.43 -2.18
CA GLY A 52 6.40 3.45 -1.58
C GLY A 52 6.26 2.51 -0.38
N ALA A 53 6.77 1.30 -0.51
CA ALA A 53 6.63 0.26 0.50
C ALA A 53 7.34 0.60 1.82
N VAL A 54 8.50 1.26 1.78
CA VAL A 54 9.26 1.57 3.00
C VAL A 54 8.68 2.73 3.81
N ILE A 55 7.92 3.62 3.18
CA ILE A 55 7.41 4.83 3.86
C ILE A 55 6.36 4.48 4.91
N VAL A 56 5.41 3.60 4.61
CA VAL A 56 4.34 3.23 5.56
C VAL A 56 4.91 2.61 6.85
N PRO A 57 5.79 1.59 6.80
CA PRO A 57 6.46 1.08 8.01
C PRO A 57 7.18 2.15 8.82
N ILE A 58 7.89 3.07 8.18
CA ILE A 58 8.61 4.14 8.86
C ILE A 58 7.63 5.09 9.56
N LEU A 59 6.55 5.49 8.88
CA LEU A 59 5.53 6.37 9.44
C LEU A 59 4.82 5.73 10.63
N VAL A 60 4.45 4.45 10.51
CA VAL A 60 3.82 3.70 11.61
C VAL A 60 4.78 3.53 12.78
N ALA A 61 6.01 3.11 12.52
CA ALA A 61 7.03 2.93 13.56
C ALA A 61 7.27 4.23 14.32
N LYS A 62 7.42 5.35 13.60
CA LYS A 62 7.58 6.66 14.22
C LYS A 62 6.33 7.09 14.98
N GLY A 63 5.16 6.95 14.36
CA GLY A 63 3.89 7.26 15.01
C GLY A 63 3.68 6.48 16.31
N LEU A 64 4.19 5.26 16.41
CA LEU A 64 4.11 4.40 17.60
C LEU A 64 5.29 4.53 18.55
N GLY A 65 6.30 5.35 18.23
CA GLY A 65 7.50 5.51 19.06
C GLY A 65 8.39 4.26 19.13
N LEU A 66 8.41 3.45 18.06
CA LEU A 66 9.21 2.22 18.00
C LEU A 66 10.70 2.52 17.89
N THR A 67 11.52 1.60 18.39
CA THR A 67 12.99 1.70 18.29
C THR A 67 13.46 1.58 16.84
N ALA A 68 14.71 1.99 16.61
CA ALA A 68 15.32 1.87 15.28
C ALA A 68 15.44 0.40 14.81
N GLU A 69 15.72 -0.52 15.74
CA GLU A 69 15.78 -1.96 15.47
C GLU A 69 14.40 -2.50 15.08
N GLN A 70 13.36 -2.15 15.84
CA GLN A 70 11.98 -2.50 15.52
C GLN A 70 11.54 -1.94 14.16
N THR A 71 11.92 -0.69 13.88
CA THR A 71 11.62 -0.05 12.58
C THR A 71 12.30 -0.80 11.44
N THR A 72 13.57 -1.17 11.59
CA THR A 72 14.32 -1.96 10.59
C THR A 72 13.65 -3.30 10.35
N TYR A 73 13.21 -3.99 11.40
CA TYR A 73 12.47 -5.24 11.27
C TYR A 73 11.15 -5.04 10.52
N LEU A 74 10.35 -4.03 10.88
CA LEU A 74 9.08 -3.73 10.22
C LEU A 74 9.25 -3.46 8.72
N VAL A 75 10.26 -2.67 8.34
CA VAL A 75 10.56 -2.40 6.93
C VAL A 75 10.94 -3.69 6.21
N SER A 76 11.82 -4.49 6.82
CA SER A 76 12.29 -5.74 6.22
C SER A 76 11.17 -6.76 6.04
N VAL A 77 10.35 -6.96 7.09
CA VAL A 77 9.25 -7.92 7.04
C VAL A 77 8.15 -7.46 6.08
N ASP A 78 7.91 -6.15 5.97
CA ASP A 78 6.94 -5.63 5.01
C ASP A 78 7.38 -5.89 3.56
N ILE A 79 8.64 -5.62 3.22
CA ILE A 79 9.19 -5.93 1.90
C ILE A 79 9.06 -7.42 1.60
N PHE A 80 9.39 -8.29 2.56
CA PHE A 80 9.26 -9.74 2.41
C PHE A 80 7.80 -10.14 2.15
N MET A 81 6.88 -9.62 2.94
CA MET A 81 5.46 -9.94 2.84
C MET A 81 4.80 -9.32 1.60
N CYS A 82 5.28 -8.19 1.11
CA CYS A 82 4.92 -7.69 -0.22
C CYS A 82 5.24 -8.71 -1.32
N GLY A 83 6.38 -9.42 -1.20
CA GLY A 83 6.72 -10.54 -2.09
C GLY A 83 5.72 -11.67 -1.99
N VAL A 84 5.37 -12.10 -0.77
CA VAL A 84 4.36 -13.15 -0.53
C VAL A 84 2.99 -12.74 -1.06
N ALA A 85 2.55 -11.52 -0.78
CA ALA A 85 1.27 -10.97 -1.22
C ALA A 85 1.19 -10.88 -2.75
N THR A 86 2.26 -10.39 -3.39
CA THR A 86 2.35 -10.32 -4.86
C THR A 86 2.33 -11.71 -5.48
N PHE A 87 3.02 -12.68 -4.87
CA PHE A 87 2.96 -14.08 -5.34
C PHE A 87 1.54 -14.63 -5.34
N LEU A 88 0.79 -14.43 -4.25
CA LEU A 88 -0.61 -14.88 -4.13
C LEU A 88 -1.50 -14.30 -5.24
N GLN A 89 -1.21 -13.08 -5.71
CA GLN A 89 -1.97 -12.44 -6.78
C GLN A 89 -1.59 -12.89 -8.18
N VAL A 90 -0.29 -13.01 -8.45
CA VAL A 90 0.23 -13.37 -9.77
C VAL A 90 0.01 -14.86 -10.07
N TYR A 91 0.11 -15.71 -9.03
CA TYR A 91 -0.18 -17.12 -9.14
C TYR A 91 -1.67 -17.38 -9.29
N ARG A 92 -2.10 -17.69 -10.52
CA ARG A 92 -3.49 -18.04 -10.80
C ARG A 92 -3.78 -19.47 -10.37
N GLY A 93 -4.07 -19.64 -9.08
CA GLY A 93 -4.50 -20.91 -8.51
C GLY A 93 -5.98 -21.23 -8.77
N LYS A 94 -6.45 -22.36 -8.23
CA LYS A 94 -7.86 -22.75 -8.30
C LYS A 94 -8.76 -21.77 -7.54
N PHE A 95 -8.29 -21.23 -6.42
CA PHE A 95 -9.08 -20.39 -5.50
C PHE A 95 -8.58 -18.96 -5.40
N THR A 96 -7.29 -18.70 -5.59
CA THR A 96 -6.63 -17.39 -5.37
C THR A 96 -5.89 -16.91 -6.60
N GLY A 97 -5.65 -15.60 -6.64
CA GLY A 97 -4.84 -14.93 -7.62
C GLY A 97 -5.57 -14.54 -8.90
N ILE A 98 -5.55 -13.25 -9.21
CA ILE A 98 -6.16 -12.71 -10.43
C ILE A 98 -5.36 -13.11 -11.68
N GLY A 99 -4.05 -13.38 -11.51
CA GLY A 99 -3.16 -13.80 -12.58
C GLY A 99 -2.85 -12.72 -13.60
N LEU A 100 -2.79 -11.46 -13.15
CA LEU A 100 -2.29 -10.29 -13.85
C LEU A 100 -0.90 -9.90 -13.30
N PRO A 101 -0.15 -9.02 -13.99
CA PRO A 101 1.09 -8.43 -13.46
C PRO A 101 0.77 -7.36 -12.41
N VAL A 102 0.18 -7.78 -11.29
CA VAL A 102 -0.20 -6.95 -10.15
C VAL A 102 0.86 -7.03 -9.08
N VAL A 103 1.22 -5.90 -8.51
CA VAL A 103 2.07 -5.80 -7.32
C VAL A 103 1.20 -5.43 -6.12
N LEU A 104 1.37 -6.13 -5.01
CA LEU A 104 0.78 -5.77 -3.73
C LEU A 104 1.83 -5.13 -2.83
N GLY A 105 1.43 -4.07 -2.16
CA GLY A 105 2.22 -3.41 -1.13
C GLY A 105 1.35 -2.95 0.03
N CYS A 106 1.99 -2.48 1.10
CA CYS A 106 1.28 -1.96 2.26
C CYS A 106 0.39 -0.77 1.88
N THR A 107 -0.82 -0.75 2.42
CA THR A 107 -1.80 0.29 2.08
C THR A 107 -1.63 1.55 2.91
N PHE A 108 -1.65 2.72 2.25
CA PHE A 108 -1.69 4.01 2.95
C PHE A 108 -3.01 4.25 3.68
N THR A 109 -4.08 3.59 3.26
CA THR A 109 -5.41 3.69 3.88
C THR A 109 -5.40 3.25 5.35
N ALA A 110 -4.53 2.30 5.70
CA ALA A 110 -4.40 1.79 7.06
C ALA A 110 -3.49 2.64 7.96
N LEU A 111 -2.75 3.63 7.42
CA LEU A 111 -1.73 4.37 8.16
C LEU A 111 -2.29 5.03 9.44
N ALA A 112 -3.31 5.87 9.30
CA ALA A 112 -3.92 6.55 10.45
C ALA A 112 -4.57 5.57 11.43
N PRO A 113 -5.40 4.58 11.02
CA PRO A 113 -5.91 3.55 11.90
C PRO A 113 -4.82 2.77 12.66
N MET A 114 -3.73 2.40 12.01
CA MET A 114 -2.62 1.68 12.67
C MET A 114 -1.99 2.51 13.77
N ILE A 115 -1.70 3.79 13.50
CA ILE A 115 -1.10 4.68 14.51
C ILE A 115 -2.08 4.92 15.65
N THR A 116 -3.34 5.22 15.35
CA THR A 116 -4.35 5.52 16.38
C THR A 116 -4.62 4.31 17.28
N ILE A 117 -4.88 3.14 16.70
CA ILE A 117 -5.18 1.91 17.45
C ILE A 117 -3.91 1.39 18.15
N GLY A 118 -2.76 1.44 17.49
CA GLY A 118 -1.50 1.02 18.10
C GLY A 118 -1.12 1.86 19.31
N LYS A 119 -1.40 3.18 19.32
CA LYS A 119 -1.21 4.06 20.49
C LYS A 119 -2.24 3.82 21.60
N SER A 120 -3.51 3.68 21.25
CA SER A 120 -4.60 3.64 22.24
C SER A 120 -4.87 2.26 22.82
N ALA A 121 -4.66 1.20 22.04
CA ALA A 121 -5.01 -0.18 22.40
C ALA A 121 -3.86 -1.19 22.24
N GLY A 122 -2.69 -0.73 21.80
CA GLY A 122 -1.49 -1.54 21.67
C GLY A 122 -1.37 -2.34 20.36
N LEU A 123 -0.16 -2.87 20.12
CA LEU A 123 0.18 -3.62 18.92
C LEU A 123 -0.61 -4.93 18.79
N ALA A 124 -0.88 -5.63 19.88
CA ALA A 124 -1.63 -6.88 19.88
C ALA A 124 -3.05 -6.69 19.32
N THR A 125 -3.74 -5.64 19.77
CA THR A 125 -5.07 -5.26 19.29
C THR A 125 -5.03 -4.81 17.82
N MET A 126 -4.01 -4.05 17.44
CA MET A 126 -3.81 -3.60 16.05
C MET A 126 -3.66 -4.80 15.12
N TYR A 127 -2.73 -5.72 15.40
CA TYR A 127 -2.49 -6.88 14.54
C TYR A 127 -3.63 -7.91 14.57
N GLY A 128 -4.27 -8.11 15.73
CA GLY A 128 -5.46 -8.94 15.83
C GLY A 128 -6.62 -8.41 14.97
N SER A 129 -6.82 -7.09 14.98
CA SER A 129 -7.83 -6.43 14.14
C SER A 129 -7.51 -6.49 12.65
N ILE A 130 -6.24 -6.35 12.26
CA ILE A 130 -5.78 -6.54 10.87
C ILE A 130 -6.04 -7.98 10.43
N PHE A 131 -5.71 -8.98 11.26
CA PHE A 131 -5.96 -10.38 10.95
C PHE A 131 -7.43 -10.67 10.68
N VAL A 132 -8.32 -10.20 11.57
CA VAL A 132 -9.78 -10.37 11.40
C VAL A 132 -10.29 -9.64 10.17
N SER A 133 -9.77 -8.46 9.87
CA SER A 133 -10.08 -7.73 8.63
C SER A 133 -9.76 -8.58 7.39
N GLY A 134 -8.58 -9.20 7.34
CA GLY A 134 -8.20 -10.11 6.26
C GLY A 134 -9.15 -11.31 6.14
N LEU A 135 -9.55 -11.90 7.27
CA LEU A 135 -10.54 -12.99 7.31
C LEU A 135 -11.89 -12.54 6.77
N VAL A 136 -12.37 -11.36 7.17
CA VAL A 136 -13.62 -10.80 6.65
C VAL A 136 -13.53 -10.56 5.15
N VAL A 137 -12.42 -10.00 4.65
CA VAL A 137 -12.19 -9.82 3.20
C VAL A 137 -12.29 -11.16 2.46
N VAL A 138 -11.68 -12.23 2.99
CA VAL A 138 -11.79 -13.59 2.41
C VAL A 138 -13.25 -14.05 2.36
N LEU A 139 -14.00 -13.88 3.45
CA LEU A 139 -15.39 -14.33 3.55
C LEU A 139 -16.33 -13.54 2.63
N ILE A 140 -16.13 -12.22 2.51
CA ILE A 140 -17.01 -11.37 1.68
C ILE A 140 -16.57 -11.33 0.21
N ALA A 141 -15.38 -11.78 -0.15
CA ALA A 141 -14.84 -11.74 -1.52
C ALA A 141 -15.81 -12.27 -2.59
N PRO A 142 -16.52 -13.40 -2.41
CA PRO A 142 -17.49 -13.88 -3.40
C PRO A 142 -18.68 -12.94 -3.58
N ILE A 143 -19.16 -12.35 -2.50
CA ILE A 143 -20.30 -11.40 -2.51
C ILE A 143 -19.84 -10.08 -3.13
N PHE A 144 -18.68 -9.58 -2.69
CA PHE A 144 -18.13 -8.31 -3.16
C PHE A 144 -17.83 -8.34 -4.66
N ALA A 145 -17.32 -9.46 -5.19
CA ALA A 145 -17.09 -9.63 -6.63
C ALA A 145 -18.37 -9.47 -7.46
N LYS A 146 -19.53 -9.94 -6.95
CA LYS A 146 -20.82 -9.76 -7.62
C LYS A 146 -21.27 -8.30 -7.62
N VAL A 147 -21.03 -7.60 -6.52
CA VAL A 147 -21.46 -6.21 -6.35
C VAL A 147 -20.38 -5.19 -6.80
N ALA A 148 -19.22 -5.63 -7.25
CA ALA A 148 -18.14 -4.76 -7.71
C ALA A 148 -18.58 -3.77 -8.81
N LYS A 149 -19.58 -4.15 -9.61
CA LYS A 149 -20.22 -3.25 -10.60
C LYS A 149 -20.95 -2.06 -9.98
N LEU A 150 -21.22 -2.08 -8.67
CA LEU A 150 -21.83 -0.97 -7.93
C LEU A 150 -20.79 0.09 -7.51
N PHE A 151 -19.50 -0.16 -7.76
CA PHE A 151 -18.43 0.79 -7.53
C PHE A 151 -17.94 1.37 -8.87
N PRO A 152 -18.73 2.30 -9.46
CA PRO A 152 -18.37 2.94 -10.72
C PRO A 152 -17.15 3.86 -10.55
N PRO A 153 -16.55 4.36 -11.64
CA PRO A 153 -15.38 5.26 -11.59
C PRO A 153 -15.55 6.47 -10.67
N VAL A 154 -16.79 6.99 -10.51
CA VAL A 154 -17.08 8.08 -9.57
C VAL A 154 -16.76 7.71 -8.12
N VAL A 155 -17.01 6.47 -7.70
CA VAL A 155 -16.69 6.01 -6.34
C VAL A 155 -15.22 5.68 -6.22
N THR A 156 -14.69 4.80 -7.09
CA THR A 156 -13.30 4.36 -7.01
C THR A 156 -12.32 5.51 -7.21
N GLY A 157 -12.59 6.41 -8.14
CA GLY A 157 -11.79 7.61 -8.38
C GLY A 157 -11.85 8.60 -7.22
N SER A 158 -13.03 8.82 -6.60
CA SER A 158 -13.14 9.66 -5.40
C SER A 158 -12.31 9.10 -4.24
N VAL A 159 -12.38 7.78 -3.99
CA VAL A 159 -11.61 7.13 -2.92
C VAL A 159 -10.11 7.33 -3.12
N VAL A 160 -9.58 7.04 -4.31
CA VAL A 160 -8.15 7.21 -4.60
C VAL A 160 -7.73 8.69 -4.51
N THR A 161 -8.60 9.61 -4.96
CA THR A 161 -8.38 11.05 -4.82
C THR A 161 -8.29 11.47 -3.35
N ILE A 162 -9.20 10.98 -2.50
CA ILE A 162 -9.21 11.24 -1.05
C ILE A 162 -7.92 10.74 -0.41
N ILE A 163 -7.44 9.53 -0.75
CA ILE A 163 -6.18 8.99 -0.25
C ILE A 163 -5.03 9.96 -0.53
N GLY A 164 -4.91 10.42 -1.79
CA GLY A 164 -3.84 11.34 -2.16
C GLY A 164 -3.89 12.69 -1.43
N ILE A 165 -5.09 13.24 -1.20
CA ILE A 165 -5.27 14.55 -0.54
C ILE A 165 -5.08 14.43 0.98
N THR A 166 -5.60 13.41 1.62
CA THR A 166 -5.55 13.26 3.09
C THR A 166 -4.14 13.02 3.63
N LEU A 167 -3.20 12.64 2.78
CA LEU A 167 -1.79 12.45 3.14
C LEU A 167 -0.92 13.71 2.99
N VAL A 168 -1.49 14.82 2.46
CA VAL A 168 -0.76 16.09 2.31
C VAL A 168 -0.27 16.65 3.64
N PRO A 169 -1.05 16.71 4.73
CA PRO A 169 -0.55 17.20 6.02
C PRO A 169 0.66 16.42 6.51
N THR A 170 0.66 15.08 6.38
CA THR A 170 1.80 14.24 6.74
C THR A 170 3.05 14.60 5.94
N ALA A 171 2.92 14.81 4.62
CA ALA A 171 4.05 15.22 3.78
C ALA A 171 4.60 16.60 4.20
N MET A 172 3.72 17.55 4.52
CA MET A 172 4.13 18.88 4.98
C MET A 172 4.84 18.86 6.32
N ASN A 173 4.38 18.04 7.27
CA ASN A 173 5.04 17.85 8.55
C ASN A 173 6.48 17.29 8.36
N TYR A 174 6.66 16.34 7.44
CA TYR A 174 7.97 15.79 7.13
C TYR A 174 8.90 16.79 6.42
N ILE A 175 8.38 17.64 5.54
CA ILE A 175 9.11 18.74 4.91
C ILE A 175 9.66 19.69 5.97
N ALA A 176 8.86 19.98 7.00
CA ALA A 176 9.25 20.85 8.10
C ALA A 176 10.20 20.22 9.13
N GLY A 177 10.60 18.95 8.95
CA GLY A 177 11.51 18.22 9.86
C GLY A 177 10.84 17.19 10.73
N GLY A 178 9.49 17.16 10.78
CA GLY A 178 8.66 16.26 11.61
C GLY A 178 8.23 16.87 12.94
N GLU A 179 7.14 16.37 13.51
CA GLU A 179 6.45 16.95 14.68
C GLU A 179 7.29 16.97 15.95
N ASP A 180 8.29 16.07 16.08
CA ASP A 180 9.05 15.88 17.33
C ASP A 180 10.39 16.64 17.40
N VAL A 181 10.65 17.54 16.43
CA VAL A 181 11.90 18.32 16.41
C VAL A 181 11.68 19.71 16.98
N SER A 182 12.64 20.17 17.81
CA SER A 182 12.57 21.48 18.48
C SER A 182 12.64 22.66 17.50
N ASP A 183 13.19 22.47 16.31
CA ASP A 183 13.38 23.45 15.24
C ASP A 183 12.47 23.17 14.04
N PHE A 184 11.25 22.71 14.28
CA PHE A 184 10.21 22.50 13.27
C PHE A 184 10.05 23.72 12.35
N GLY A 185 10.05 23.50 11.05
CA GLY A 185 9.98 24.57 10.05
C GLY A 185 11.32 25.25 9.75
N ASN A 186 12.45 24.70 10.23
CA ASN A 186 13.76 25.24 9.92
C ASN A 186 13.97 25.31 8.38
N PRO A 187 14.41 26.48 7.85
CA PRO A 187 14.64 26.66 6.40
C PRO A 187 15.55 25.59 5.78
N LYS A 188 16.51 25.03 6.55
CA LYS A 188 17.38 23.94 6.08
C LYS A 188 16.60 22.69 5.73
N TYR A 189 15.56 22.33 6.50
CA TYR A 189 14.72 21.18 6.25
C TYR A 189 13.87 21.38 5.00
N ILE A 190 13.25 22.55 4.91
CA ILE A 190 12.41 22.93 3.75
C ILE A 190 13.26 22.95 2.48
N LEU A 191 14.45 23.52 2.53
CA LEU A 191 15.39 23.55 1.39
C LEU A 191 15.78 22.13 0.94
N LEU A 192 16.12 21.24 1.88
CA LEU A 192 16.48 19.85 1.58
C LEU A 192 15.30 19.10 0.94
N ALA A 193 14.10 19.30 1.45
CA ALA A 193 12.88 18.71 0.87
C ALA A 193 12.61 19.25 -0.55
N CYS A 194 12.75 20.56 -0.76
CA CYS A 194 12.62 21.18 -2.08
C CYS A 194 13.68 20.68 -3.06
N ILE A 195 14.92 20.52 -2.63
CA ILE A 195 16.00 19.95 -3.46
C ILE A 195 15.65 18.52 -3.85
N THR A 196 15.20 17.69 -2.89
CA THR A 196 14.79 16.31 -3.16
C THR A 196 13.65 16.25 -4.18
N LEU A 197 12.63 17.07 -4.00
CA LEU A 197 11.52 17.17 -4.94
C LEU A 197 11.98 17.65 -6.32
N ALA A 198 12.85 18.67 -6.38
CA ALA A 198 13.39 19.19 -7.63
C ALA A 198 14.17 18.11 -8.39
N ILE A 199 15.00 17.32 -7.70
CA ILE A 199 15.73 16.18 -8.30
C ILE A 199 14.75 15.19 -8.92
N ILE A 200 13.67 14.81 -8.20
CA ILE A 200 12.66 13.89 -8.70
C ILE A 200 12.00 14.45 -9.97
N LEU A 201 11.60 15.73 -9.96
CA LEU A 201 10.95 16.37 -11.08
C LEU A 201 11.86 16.51 -12.29
N VAL A 202 13.15 16.85 -12.08
CA VAL A 202 14.17 16.93 -13.15
C VAL A 202 14.35 15.56 -13.80
N ILE A 203 14.55 14.51 -13.01
CA ILE A 203 14.66 13.15 -13.52
C ILE A 203 13.39 12.77 -14.30
N PHE A 204 12.22 13.01 -13.73
CA PHE A 204 10.95 12.68 -14.37
C PHE A 204 10.76 13.41 -15.71
N LYS A 205 11.21 14.67 -15.82
CA LYS A 205 11.10 15.49 -17.02
C LYS A 205 12.09 15.09 -18.13
N PHE A 206 13.35 14.82 -17.76
CA PHE A 206 14.44 14.66 -18.72
C PHE A 206 14.79 13.21 -19.03
N THR A 207 14.17 12.24 -18.34
CA THR A 207 14.40 10.82 -18.60
C THR A 207 13.11 10.09 -18.98
N THR A 208 13.27 8.90 -19.55
CA THR A 208 12.16 8.03 -19.94
C THR A 208 12.43 6.59 -19.51
N GLY A 209 11.41 5.74 -19.55
CA GLY A 209 11.54 4.31 -19.30
C GLY A 209 11.99 3.99 -17.88
N PHE A 210 13.08 3.22 -17.75
CA PHE A 210 13.56 2.71 -16.46
C PHE A 210 13.90 3.83 -15.46
N ILE A 211 14.72 4.81 -15.87
CA ILE A 211 15.18 5.87 -14.95
C ILE A 211 14.02 6.74 -14.48
N GLN A 212 13.08 7.06 -15.36
CA GLN A 212 11.89 7.80 -14.98
C GLN A 212 11.06 7.04 -13.94
N SER A 213 10.94 5.72 -14.06
CA SER A 213 10.13 4.91 -13.13
C SER A 213 10.71 4.80 -11.72
N ILE A 214 12.02 4.99 -11.58
CA ILE A 214 12.71 4.99 -10.27
C ILE A 214 13.12 6.40 -9.81
N ALA A 215 12.57 7.45 -10.44
CA ALA A 215 12.93 8.85 -10.15
C ALA A 215 12.79 9.18 -8.65
N ILE A 216 11.72 8.70 -8.00
CA ILE A 216 11.48 8.92 -6.56
C ILE A 216 12.59 8.28 -5.73
N LEU A 217 12.97 7.04 -6.03
CA LEU A 217 14.06 6.34 -5.34
C LEU A 217 15.40 7.09 -5.52
N ILE A 218 15.71 7.52 -6.73
CA ILE A 218 16.94 8.30 -6.99
C ILE A 218 16.91 9.61 -6.20
N GLY A 219 15.75 10.30 -6.16
CA GLY A 219 15.58 11.52 -5.36
C GLY A 219 15.81 11.27 -3.87
N ILE A 220 15.29 10.18 -3.31
CA ILE A 220 15.52 9.79 -1.91
C ILE A 220 17.02 9.53 -1.67
N VAL A 221 17.67 8.75 -2.53
CA VAL A 221 19.10 8.41 -2.39
C VAL A 221 19.96 9.68 -2.47
N VAL A 222 19.79 10.49 -3.51
CA VAL A 222 20.58 11.73 -3.69
C VAL A 222 20.27 12.74 -2.57
N GLY A 223 19.00 12.90 -2.18
CA GLY A 223 18.60 13.73 -1.05
C GLY A 223 19.24 13.28 0.26
N THR A 224 19.32 11.96 0.51
CA THR A 224 19.99 11.40 1.69
C THR A 224 21.49 11.62 1.65
N VAL A 225 22.12 11.53 0.49
CA VAL A 225 23.55 11.85 0.33
C VAL A 225 23.80 13.33 0.65
N ILE A 226 22.98 14.25 0.14
CA ILE A 226 23.07 15.68 0.46
C ILE A 226 22.87 15.90 1.97
N ALA A 227 21.88 15.25 2.57
CA ALA A 227 21.62 15.32 4.01
C ALA A 227 22.81 14.78 4.84
N SER A 228 23.54 13.79 4.35
CA SER A 228 24.75 13.27 4.97
C SER A 228 25.86 14.34 5.04
N PHE A 229 26.07 15.13 3.98
CA PHE A 229 26.98 16.27 4.00
C PHE A 229 26.51 17.40 4.94
N MET A 230 25.21 17.47 5.23
CA MET A 230 24.65 18.39 6.22
C MET A 230 24.74 17.86 7.67
N GLY A 231 25.33 16.69 7.89
CA GLY A 231 25.44 16.05 9.21
C GLY A 231 24.14 15.48 9.78
N MET A 232 23.14 15.25 8.92
CA MET A 232 21.81 14.77 9.35
C MET A 232 21.66 13.25 9.31
N VAL A 233 22.65 12.50 8.85
CA VAL A 233 22.60 11.05 8.64
C VAL A 233 23.67 10.37 9.47
N SER A 234 23.31 9.34 10.23
CA SER A 234 24.24 8.40 10.86
C SER A 234 24.11 7.03 10.20
N PHE A 235 25.23 6.45 9.80
CA PHE A 235 25.31 5.13 9.20
C PHE A 235 25.45 3.99 10.22
N ASP A 236 25.57 4.29 11.51
CA ASP A 236 25.78 3.31 12.57
C ASP A 236 24.70 2.22 12.59
N LYS A 237 23.44 2.62 12.32
CA LYS A 237 22.30 1.71 12.24
C LYS A 237 22.42 0.71 11.08
N VAL A 238 22.98 1.12 9.96
CA VAL A 238 23.20 0.25 8.79
C VAL A 238 24.39 -0.68 9.02
N LEU A 239 25.45 -0.15 9.63
CA LEU A 239 26.65 -0.93 9.94
C LEU A 239 26.35 -2.01 10.99
N GLY A 240 25.56 -1.69 12.01
CA GLY A 240 25.14 -2.61 13.06
C GLY A 240 24.03 -3.59 12.68
N ALA A 241 23.34 -3.41 11.55
CA ALA A 241 22.29 -4.32 11.14
C ALA A 241 22.84 -5.65 10.62
N ASP A 242 22.11 -6.74 10.89
CA ASP A 242 22.46 -8.09 10.43
C ASP A 242 22.40 -8.22 8.91
N TRP A 243 23.15 -9.18 8.35
CA TRP A 243 23.10 -9.51 6.95
C TRP A 243 21.91 -10.40 6.57
N PHE A 244 21.40 -11.17 7.50
CA PHE A 244 20.30 -12.09 7.26
C PHE A 244 19.38 -12.16 8.45
N GLN A 245 18.08 -12.05 8.19
CA GLN A 245 17.02 -12.26 9.16
C GLN A 245 15.84 -12.93 8.48
N HIS A 246 15.28 -13.93 9.11
CA HIS A 246 14.03 -14.53 8.64
C HIS A 246 12.83 -13.89 9.34
N PRO A 247 11.72 -13.71 8.64
CA PRO A 247 10.47 -13.27 9.24
C PRO A 247 10.04 -14.23 10.34
N THR A 248 9.74 -13.69 11.52
CA THR A 248 9.32 -14.49 12.69
C THR A 248 7.86 -14.18 13.00
N PRO A 249 6.98 -15.21 13.06
CA PRO A 249 5.60 -14.98 13.47
C PRO A 249 5.53 -14.39 14.88
N PHE A 250 4.63 -13.44 15.10
CA PHE A 250 4.36 -12.81 16.39
C PHE A 250 5.60 -12.19 17.08
N LYS A 251 6.53 -11.64 16.29
CA LYS A 251 7.79 -11.06 16.79
C LYS A 251 7.56 -9.96 17.84
N PHE A 252 6.58 -9.08 17.63
CA PHE A 252 6.31 -7.96 18.54
C PHE A 252 5.13 -8.21 19.46
N SER A 253 4.12 -8.92 19.00
CA SER A 253 2.92 -9.19 19.79
C SER A 253 2.12 -10.34 19.19
N GLY A 254 1.35 -11.02 20.04
CA GLY A 254 0.25 -11.89 19.60
C GLY A 254 -0.96 -11.09 19.13
N PHE A 255 -2.12 -11.72 19.12
CA PHE A 255 -3.39 -11.10 18.75
C PHE A 255 -4.27 -10.86 19.97
N GLU A 256 -4.83 -9.65 20.05
CA GLU A 256 -5.96 -9.29 20.88
C GLU A 256 -7.09 -8.76 20.02
N PHE A 257 -8.33 -8.91 20.46
CA PHE A 257 -9.50 -8.63 19.64
C PHE A 257 -10.44 -7.64 20.33
N HIS A 258 -10.55 -6.42 19.78
CA HIS A 258 -11.48 -5.39 20.23
C HIS A 258 -12.44 -5.02 19.08
N GLY A 259 -13.73 -5.06 19.34
CA GLY A 259 -14.77 -4.92 18.32
C GLY A 259 -14.70 -3.61 17.53
N SER A 260 -14.43 -2.46 18.16
CA SER A 260 -14.29 -1.17 17.48
C SER A 260 -13.07 -1.13 16.55
N SER A 261 -11.94 -1.65 17.01
CA SER A 261 -10.70 -1.72 16.22
C SER A 261 -10.85 -2.67 15.03
N ILE A 262 -11.51 -3.81 15.24
CA ILE A 262 -11.84 -4.76 14.16
C ILE A 262 -12.73 -4.08 13.11
N LEU A 263 -13.78 -3.36 13.52
CA LEU A 263 -14.67 -2.65 12.61
C LEU A 263 -13.89 -1.64 11.75
N THR A 264 -12.99 -0.87 12.36
CA THR A 264 -12.13 0.09 11.64
C THR A 264 -11.31 -0.60 10.56
N PHE A 265 -10.62 -1.69 10.87
CA PHE A 265 -9.80 -2.39 9.88
C PHE A 265 -10.64 -3.16 8.85
N VAL A 266 -11.83 -3.64 9.18
CA VAL A 266 -12.77 -4.21 8.21
C VAL A 266 -13.17 -3.16 7.18
N ILE A 267 -13.46 -1.93 7.60
CA ILE A 267 -13.76 -0.82 6.67
C ILE A 267 -12.55 -0.51 5.81
N VAL A 268 -11.34 -0.45 6.38
CA VAL A 268 -10.08 -0.32 5.60
C VAL A 268 -9.95 -1.43 4.56
N GLY A 269 -10.25 -2.68 4.92
CA GLY A 269 -10.22 -3.81 3.99
C GLY A 269 -11.22 -3.65 2.84
N ILE A 270 -12.44 -3.15 3.11
CA ILE A 270 -13.43 -2.86 2.07
C ILE A 270 -12.93 -1.73 1.14
N VAL A 271 -12.33 -0.67 1.70
CA VAL A 271 -11.72 0.41 0.91
C VAL A 271 -10.62 -0.12 0.00
N SER A 272 -9.75 -0.99 0.52
CA SER A 272 -8.69 -1.65 -0.26
C SER A 272 -9.27 -2.49 -1.41
N MET A 273 -10.36 -3.23 -1.17
CA MET A 273 -11.03 -3.99 -2.24
C MET A 273 -11.59 -3.07 -3.34
N ILE A 274 -12.11 -1.88 -2.98
CA ILE A 274 -12.60 -0.89 -3.94
C ILE A 274 -11.45 -0.33 -4.77
N GLU A 275 -10.34 0.05 -4.14
CA GLU A 275 -9.13 0.52 -4.79
C GLU A 275 -8.59 -0.54 -5.76
N SER A 276 -8.44 -1.76 -5.30
CA SER A 276 -7.95 -2.89 -6.10
C SER A 276 -8.86 -3.22 -7.29
N THR A 277 -10.16 -3.02 -7.16
CA THR A 277 -11.10 -3.18 -8.29
C THR A 277 -10.71 -2.29 -9.47
N GLY A 278 -10.40 -1.03 -9.20
CA GLY A 278 -9.93 -0.08 -10.22
C GLY A 278 -8.64 -0.53 -10.89
N VAL A 279 -7.67 -0.99 -10.10
CA VAL A 279 -6.38 -1.49 -10.59
C VAL A 279 -6.55 -2.76 -11.43
N TYR A 280 -7.41 -3.69 -11.02
CA TYR A 280 -7.67 -4.92 -11.77
C TYR A 280 -8.28 -4.63 -13.14
N TYR A 281 -9.25 -3.73 -13.22
CA TYR A 281 -9.81 -3.33 -14.52
C TYR A 281 -8.78 -2.60 -15.39
N ALA A 282 -7.98 -1.69 -14.81
CA ALA A 282 -6.94 -0.99 -15.56
C ALA A 282 -5.89 -1.94 -16.12
N LEU A 283 -5.39 -2.88 -15.33
CA LEU A 283 -4.44 -3.91 -15.79
C LEU A 283 -5.09 -4.90 -16.76
N GLY A 284 -6.36 -5.24 -16.56
CA GLY A 284 -7.13 -6.06 -17.49
C GLY A 284 -7.15 -5.44 -18.89
N ASN A 285 -7.41 -4.15 -18.98
CA ASN A 285 -7.39 -3.40 -20.24
C ASN A 285 -5.99 -3.35 -20.87
N ILE A 286 -4.94 -3.06 -20.06
CA ILE A 286 -3.55 -3.02 -20.55
C ILE A 286 -3.10 -4.40 -21.07
N CYS A 287 -3.54 -5.47 -20.42
CA CYS A 287 -3.18 -6.84 -20.74
C CYS A 287 -4.11 -7.51 -21.76
N ASP A 288 -5.06 -6.77 -22.35
CA ASP A 288 -6.08 -7.27 -23.27
C ASP A 288 -6.87 -8.47 -22.72
N LYS A 289 -7.12 -8.44 -21.39
CA LYS A 289 -7.80 -9.51 -20.67
C LYS A 289 -9.06 -8.99 -19.98
N PRO A 290 -10.25 -9.32 -20.48
CA PRO A 290 -11.49 -8.91 -19.82
C PRO A 290 -11.60 -9.54 -18.45
N ILE A 291 -11.84 -8.71 -17.43
CA ILE A 291 -11.95 -9.14 -16.03
C ILE A 291 -13.38 -9.58 -15.75
N LYS A 292 -13.52 -10.83 -15.32
CA LYS A 292 -14.79 -11.45 -14.95
C LYS A 292 -14.95 -11.45 -13.42
N GLU A 293 -16.18 -11.65 -12.95
CA GLU A 293 -16.53 -11.76 -11.53
C GLU A 293 -15.63 -12.76 -10.78
N ASN A 294 -15.38 -13.92 -11.39
CA ASN A 294 -14.55 -14.96 -10.78
C ASN A 294 -13.05 -14.56 -10.69
N ASP A 295 -12.58 -13.70 -11.59
CA ASP A 295 -11.20 -13.15 -11.51
C ASP A 295 -11.11 -12.16 -10.33
N LEU A 296 -12.11 -11.28 -10.17
CA LEU A 296 -12.21 -10.38 -9.02
C LEU A 296 -12.26 -11.14 -7.70
N ARG A 297 -13.13 -12.16 -7.61
CA ARG A 297 -13.22 -13.01 -6.41
C ARG A 297 -11.87 -13.58 -6.02
N ARG A 298 -11.10 -14.12 -7.00
CA ARG A 298 -9.77 -14.69 -6.74
C ARG A 298 -8.76 -13.61 -6.32
N GLY A 299 -8.85 -12.41 -6.88
CA GLY A 299 -8.03 -11.27 -6.50
C GLY A 299 -8.26 -10.89 -5.04
N TYR A 300 -9.51 -10.70 -4.63
CA TYR A 300 -9.85 -10.35 -3.25
C TYR A 300 -9.51 -11.45 -2.25
N LEU A 301 -9.70 -12.73 -2.63
CA LEU A 301 -9.26 -13.86 -1.79
C LEU A 301 -7.75 -13.81 -1.56
N ALA A 302 -6.96 -13.48 -2.58
CA ALA A 302 -5.52 -13.35 -2.45
C ALA A 302 -5.13 -12.18 -1.54
N GLU A 303 -5.82 -11.03 -1.63
CA GLU A 303 -5.59 -9.88 -0.75
C GLU A 303 -5.91 -10.21 0.71
N GLY A 304 -7.09 -10.76 0.98
CA GLY A 304 -7.47 -11.13 2.34
C GLY A 304 -6.50 -12.15 2.97
N LEU A 305 -6.07 -13.15 2.21
CA LEU A 305 -5.05 -14.11 2.65
C LEU A 305 -3.69 -13.43 2.89
N ALA A 306 -3.29 -12.50 2.03
CA ALA A 306 -2.06 -11.74 2.21
C ALA A 306 -2.09 -10.91 3.51
N VAL A 307 -3.23 -10.27 3.81
CA VAL A 307 -3.42 -9.51 5.06
C VAL A 307 -3.36 -10.41 6.28
N MET A 308 -4.01 -11.59 6.25
CA MET A 308 -3.95 -12.56 7.34
C MET A 308 -2.54 -13.07 7.59
N ILE A 309 -1.83 -13.46 6.53
CA ILE A 309 -0.45 -13.92 6.64
C ILE A 309 0.45 -12.77 7.12
N GLY A 310 0.36 -11.60 6.50
CA GLY A 310 1.16 -10.44 6.88
C GLY A 310 1.01 -10.06 8.35
N SER A 311 -0.24 -9.97 8.86
CA SER A 311 -0.50 -9.63 10.26
C SER A 311 0.10 -10.65 11.25
N THR A 312 0.14 -11.94 10.88
CA THR A 312 0.79 -13.00 11.68
C THR A 312 2.31 -12.76 11.84
N PHE A 313 2.93 -12.13 10.85
CA PHE A 313 4.34 -11.76 10.90
C PHE A 313 4.57 -10.31 11.36
N ASN A 314 3.56 -9.66 11.93
CA ASN A 314 3.57 -8.28 12.34
C ASN A 314 3.90 -7.31 11.18
N ALA A 315 3.44 -7.65 9.97
CA ALA A 315 3.48 -6.78 8.80
C ALA A 315 2.12 -6.06 8.64
N PHE A 316 1.89 -5.46 7.50
CA PHE A 316 0.83 -4.48 7.27
C PHE A 316 -0.34 -5.03 6.44
N PRO A 317 -1.49 -4.32 6.39
CA PRO A 317 -2.52 -4.60 5.40
C PRO A 317 -2.02 -4.30 3.98
N TYR A 318 -2.38 -5.15 3.02
CA TYR A 318 -1.93 -5.07 1.63
C TYR A 318 -3.05 -4.67 0.69
N THR A 319 -2.70 -3.85 -0.31
CA THR A 319 -3.55 -3.49 -1.43
C THR A 319 -2.75 -3.51 -2.73
N THR A 320 -3.43 -3.38 -3.86
CA THR A 320 -2.77 -3.27 -5.17
C THR A 320 -2.11 -1.90 -5.34
N TYR A 321 -0.87 -1.90 -5.81
CA TYR A 321 -0.12 -0.67 -6.08
C TYR A 321 -0.55 -0.07 -7.41
N SER A 322 -1.30 1.02 -7.37
CA SER A 322 -1.78 1.75 -8.55
C SER A 322 -0.63 2.34 -9.38
N GLN A 323 0.47 2.74 -8.75
CA GLN A 323 1.69 3.22 -9.41
C GLN A 323 2.29 2.17 -10.34
N ASN A 324 2.17 0.88 -9.98
CA ASN A 324 2.68 -0.22 -10.81
C ASN A 324 1.91 -0.38 -12.13
N VAL A 325 0.65 0.06 -12.20
CA VAL A 325 -0.15 0.05 -13.45
C VAL A 325 0.52 0.90 -14.52
N GLY A 326 0.97 2.11 -14.14
CA GLY A 326 1.70 3.00 -15.03
C GLY A 326 3.00 2.36 -15.53
N LEU A 327 3.72 1.65 -14.64
CA LEU A 327 4.94 0.96 -15.00
C LEU A 327 4.71 -0.18 -15.99
N VAL A 328 3.67 -1.00 -15.78
CA VAL A 328 3.26 -2.06 -16.72
C VAL A 328 2.89 -1.46 -18.07
N GLN A 329 2.21 -0.30 -18.08
CA GLN A 329 1.84 0.40 -19.32
C GLN A 329 3.08 0.90 -20.09
N ILE A 330 4.04 1.52 -19.41
CA ILE A 330 5.26 2.10 -20.01
C ILE A 330 6.21 0.99 -20.47
N SER A 331 6.46 -0.02 -19.62
CA SER A 331 7.39 -1.11 -19.92
C SER A 331 6.84 -2.13 -20.90
N GLY A 332 5.52 -2.15 -21.11
CA GLY A 332 4.84 -3.17 -21.91
C GLY A 332 4.91 -4.57 -21.33
N VAL A 333 5.33 -4.71 -20.06
CA VAL A 333 5.51 -6.00 -19.39
C VAL A 333 4.16 -6.59 -19.01
N LYS A 334 3.62 -7.44 -19.88
CA LYS A 334 2.42 -8.25 -19.61
C LYS A 334 2.76 -9.64 -19.03
N SER A 335 4.04 -9.97 -18.93
CA SER A 335 4.52 -11.30 -18.59
C SER A 335 4.57 -11.54 -17.08
N LYS A 336 3.93 -12.63 -16.63
CA LYS A 336 4.03 -13.10 -15.24
C LYS A 336 5.44 -13.52 -14.82
N LYS A 337 6.31 -13.89 -15.77
CA LYS A 337 7.70 -14.29 -15.48
C LYS A 337 8.45 -13.15 -14.77
N VAL A 338 8.28 -11.91 -15.26
CA VAL A 338 8.86 -10.72 -14.61
C VAL A 338 8.35 -10.56 -13.18
N MET A 339 7.05 -10.78 -12.95
CA MET A 339 6.48 -10.71 -11.60
C MET A 339 6.99 -11.80 -10.67
N TYR A 340 7.23 -13.02 -11.14
CA TYR A 340 7.80 -14.08 -10.31
C TYR A 340 9.25 -13.78 -9.92
N VAL A 341 10.06 -13.25 -10.83
CA VAL A 341 11.43 -12.82 -10.50
C VAL A 341 11.39 -11.63 -9.54
N MET A 342 10.45 -10.69 -9.71
CA MET A 342 10.22 -9.61 -8.76
C MET A 342 9.88 -10.13 -7.36
N VAL A 343 8.98 -11.12 -7.26
CA VAL A 343 8.65 -11.78 -5.99
C VAL A 343 9.91 -12.33 -5.32
N LEU A 344 10.73 -13.05 -6.07
CA LEU A 344 11.98 -13.60 -5.54
C LEU A 344 12.91 -12.50 -5.02
N LEU A 345 13.05 -11.41 -5.76
CA LEU A 345 13.86 -10.25 -5.33
C LEU A 345 13.31 -9.62 -4.05
N LEU A 346 11.98 -9.47 -3.91
CA LEU A 346 11.36 -8.93 -2.70
C LEU A 346 11.60 -9.85 -1.48
N LEU A 347 11.49 -11.16 -1.66
CA LEU A 347 11.78 -12.13 -0.60
C LEU A 347 13.25 -12.04 -0.16
N VAL A 348 14.18 -11.94 -1.11
CA VAL A 348 15.61 -11.79 -0.82
C VAL A 348 15.87 -10.45 -0.12
N PHE A 349 15.36 -9.33 -0.64
CA PHE A 349 15.58 -8.00 -0.06
C PHE A 349 14.98 -7.86 1.33
N GLY A 350 13.78 -8.42 1.54
CA GLY A 350 13.14 -8.45 2.85
C GLY A 350 13.82 -9.36 3.86
N SER A 351 14.66 -10.30 3.41
CA SER A 351 15.48 -11.15 4.28
C SER A 351 16.82 -10.52 4.66
N ILE A 352 17.15 -9.35 4.12
CA ILE A 352 18.40 -8.62 4.38
C ILE A 352 18.08 -7.34 5.19
N PRO A 353 18.22 -7.38 6.55
CA PRO A 353 17.92 -6.21 7.40
C PRO A 353 18.68 -4.94 7.02
N LYS A 354 19.89 -5.06 6.47
CA LYS A 354 20.63 -3.89 5.95
C LYS A 354 19.82 -3.10 4.92
N VAL A 355 19.02 -3.76 4.06
CA VAL A 355 18.12 -3.10 3.09
C VAL A 355 17.05 -2.30 3.81
N GLY A 356 16.45 -2.85 4.88
CA GLY A 356 15.50 -2.14 5.73
C GLY A 356 16.18 -0.99 6.51
N ALA A 357 17.37 -1.21 7.03
CA ALA A 357 18.13 -0.21 7.76
C ALA A 357 18.50 1.02 6.89
N PHE A 358 18.80 0.83 5.61
CA PHE A 358 19.02 1.95 4.68
C PHE A 358 17.77 2.85 4.58
N ALA A 359 16.57 2.30 4.66
CA ALA A 359 15.36 3.11 4.65
C ALA A 359 15.20 3.94 5.93
N THR A 360 15.67 3.44 7.08
CA THR A 360 15.53 4.12 8.37
C THR A 360 16.49 5.29 8.59
N ILE A 361 17.57 5.38 7.81
CA ILE A 361 18.51 6.51 7.90
C ILE A 361 18.11 7.71 7.04
N VAL A 362 17.07 7.56 6.21
CA VAL A 362 16.59 8.66 5.37
C VAL A 362 15.98 9.76 6.24
N PRO A 363 16.51 11.00 6.19
CA PRO A 363 15.98 12.11 6.98
C PRO A 363 14.54 12.46 6.58
N GLN A 364 13.76 12.93 7.55
CA GLN A 364 12.36 13.28 7.33
C GLN A 364 12.13 14.31 6.22
N PRO A 365 12.92 15.39 6.09
CA PRO A 365 12.75 16.32 4.98
C PRO A 365 12.92 15.68 3.60
N VAL A 366 13.84 14.72 3.47
CA VAL A 366 14.03 13.95 2.22
C VAL A 366 12.79 13.11 1.92
N LEU A 367 12.27 12.40 2.95
CA LEU A 367 11.01 11.66 2.82
C LEU A 367 9.85 12.59 2.47
N GLY A 368 9.75 13.76 3.12
CA GLY A 368 8.71 14.78 2.85
C GLY A 368 8.71 15.24 1.38
N GLY A 369 9.88 15.56 0.83
CA GLY A 369 10.04 15.90 -0.58
C GLY A 369 9.61 14.78 -1.53
N ALA A 370 9.96 13.54 -1.22
CA ALA A 370 9.54 12.35 -1.97
C ALA A 370 8.03 12.08 -1.85
N MET A 371 7.45 12.28 -0.66
CA MET A 371 6.02 12.07 -0.38
C MET A 371 5.12 13.00 -1.21
N ILE A 372 5.53 14.25 -1.46
CA ILE A 372 4.80 15.16 -2.36
C ILE A 372 4.63 14.53 -3.75
N SER A 373 5.70 13.99 -4.31
CA SER A 373 5.63 13.32 -5.63
C SER A 373 4.78 12.07 -5.57
N MET A 374 4.95 11.23 -4.54
CA MET A 374 4.23 9.97 -4.41
C MET A 374 2.73 10.16 -4.21
N PHE A 375 2.34 10.95 -3.21
CA PHE A 375 0.93 11.18 -2.92
C PHE A 375 0.26 12.03 -3.99
N GLY A 376 1.03 12.95 -4.60
CA GLY A 376 0.60 13.67 -5.80
C GLY A 376 0.30 12.73 -6.97
N MET A 377 1.10 11.68 -7.19
CA MET A 377 0.83 10.65 -8.19
C MET A 377 -0.43 9.84 -7.87
N VAL A 378 -0.66 9.47 -6.60
CA VAL A 378 -1.90 8.80 -6.17
C VAL A 378 -3.11 9.68 -6.44
N LEU A 379 -3.04 10.96 -6.06
CA LEU A 379 -4.09 11.95 -6.35
C LEU A 379 -4.36 12.06 -7.87
N ALA A 380 -3.32 12.22 -8.67
CA ALA A 380 -3.43 12.32 -10.13
C ALA A 380 -4.05 11.06 -10.76
N TYR A 381 -3.73 9.88 -10.20
CA TYR A 381 -4.33 8.62 -10.63
C TYR A 381 -5.82 8.56 -10.27
N GLY A 382 -6.21 9.02 -9.09
CA GLY A 382 -7.62 9.19 -8.69
C GLY A 382 -8.38 10.10 -9.65
N VAL A 383 -7.82 11.26 -9.99
CA VAL A 383 -8.39 12.20 -10.97
C VAL A 383 -8.50 11.55 -12.36
N LYS A 384 -7.48 10.81 -12.79
CA LYS A 384 -7.52 10.04 -14.06
C LYS A 384 -8.67 9.02 -14.07
N MET A 385 -8.91 8.34 -12.95
CA MET A 385 -10.05 7.42 -12.82
C MET A 385 -11.38 8.16 -12.90
N LEU A 386 -11.49 9.33 -12.26
CA LEU A 386 -12.67 10.19 -12.36
C LEU A 386 -12.94 10.65 -13.80
N GLY A 387 -11.93 10.79 -14.65
CA GLY A 387 -12.07 11.09 -16.07
C GLY A 387 -12.95 10.11 -16.85
N ASN A 388 -13.17 8.89 -16.32
CA ASN A 388 -14.12 7.93 -16.88
C ASN A 388 -15.56 8.09 -16.34
N THR A 389 -15.81 9.14 -15.54
CA THR A 389 -17.12 9.44 -14.96
C THR A 389 -17.88 10.40 -15.89
N ASP A 390 -19.18 10.18 -16.04
CA ASP A 390 -20.06 11.10 -16.75
C ASP A 390 -20.29 12.35 -15.87
N PHE A 391 -19.55 13.42 -16.14
CA PHE A 391 -19.64 14.70 -15.44
C PHE A 391 -20.87 15.55 -15.84
N ALA A 392 -21.60 15.16 -16.89
CA ALA A 392 -22.86 15.82 -17.22
C ALA A 392 -23.97 15.51 -16.19
N LYS A 393 -23.80 14.44 -15.43
CA LYS A 393 -24.72 14.07 -14.35
C LYS A 393 -24.36 14.83 -13.08
N GLN A 394 -25.26 15.70 -12.64
CA GLN A 394 -25.11 16.50 -11.40
C GLN A 394 -24.93 15.61 -10.16
N GLU A 395 -25.54 14.44 -10.14
CA GLU A 395 -25.41 13.43 -9.09
C GLU A 395 -23.95 13.01 -8.91
N ASN A 396 -23.22 12.78 -9.99
CA ASN A 396 -21.82 12.39 -9.93
C ASN A 396 -20.95 13.52 -9.38
N LEU A 397 -21.21 14.77 -9.76
CA LEU A 397 -20.52 15.94 -9.22
C LEU A 397 -20.75 16.07 -7.71
N MET A 398 -21.99 15.85 -7.24
CA MET A 398 -22.30 15.90 -5.81
C MET A 398 -21.62 14.77 -5.02
N ILE A 399 -21.54 13.56 -5.57
CA ILE A 399 -20.83 12.44 -4.95
C ILE A 399 -19.35 12.82 -4.74
N ILE A 400 -18.69 13.32 -5.78
CA ILE A 400 -17.28 13.72 -5.70
C ILE A 400 -17.11 14.86 -4.70
N ALA A 401 -17.93 15.92 -4.83
CA ALA A 401 -17.83 17.11 -3.99
C ALA A 401 -17.98 16.80 -2.50
N CYS A 402 -19.01 16.03 -2.12
CA CYS A 402 -19.28 15.72 -0.72
C CYS A 402 -18.26 14.72 -0.15
N SER A 403 -17.93 13.65 -0.90
CA SER A 403 -17.01 12.64 -0.41
C SER A 403 -15.60 13.17 -0.20
N VAL A 404 -15.07 13.93 -1.16
CA VAL A 404 -13.72 14.51 -1.07
C VAL A 404 -13.67 15.58 0.01
N ARG A 405 -14.67 16.45 0.09
CA ARG A 405 -14.71 17.54 1.10
C ARG A 405 -14.84 17.01 2.52
N LEU A 406 -15.71 16.05 2.76
CA LEU A 406 -15.87 15.43 4.10
C LEU A 406 -14.63 14.65 4.50
N GLY A 407 -14.04 13.87 3.57
CA GLY A 407 -12.80 13.17 3.82
C GLY A 407 -11.65 14.12 4.20
N LEU A 408 -11.48 15.22 3.46
CA LEU A 408 -10.49 16.23 3.79
C LEU A 408 -10.84 16.97 5.09
N GLY A 409 -12.11 17.30 5.31
CA GLY A 409 -12.58 18.06 6.48
C GLY A 409 -12.22 17.38 7.79
N VAL A 410 -12.47 16.07 7.95
CA VAL A 410 -12.12 15.35 9.19
C VAL A 410 -10.60 15.17 9.36
N THR A 411 -9.85 15.15 8.27
CA THR A 411 -8.38 15.08 8.33
C THR A 411 -7.77 16.41 8.78
N THR A 412 -8.34 17.53 8.36
CA THR A 412 -7.81 18.87 8.67
C THR A 412 -8.29 19.41 10.02
N VAL A 413 -9.49 19.02 10.45
CA VAL A 413 -10.10 19.49 11.71
C VAL A 413 -10.64 18.28 12.52
N PRO A 414 -9.78 17.37 12.99
CA PRO A 414 -10.22 16.17 13.70
C PRO A 414 -10.92 16.50 15.03
N SER A 415 -10.56 17.61 15.68
CA SER A 415 -11.17 18.07 16.92
C SER A 415 -12.67 18.36 16.81
N ALA A 416 -13.18 18.70 15.63
CA ALA A 416 -14.60 18.95 15.41
C ALA A 416 -15.47 17.70 15.67
N PHE A 417 -14.87 16.51 15.60
CA PHE A 417 -15.57 15.23 15.75
C PHE A 417 -15.21 14.48 17.05
N ALA A 418 -14.35 15.06 17.90
CA ALA A 418 -13.81 14.42 19.08
C ALA A 418 -14.87 14.06 20.14
N GLN A 419 -16.00 14.78 20.18
CA GLN A 419 -17.09 14.56 21.16
C GLN A 419 -18.13 13.52 20.68
N LEU A 420 -17.99 13.00 19.47
CA LEU A 420 -18.93 11.99 18.96
C LEU A 420 -18.76 10.65 19.67
N PRO A 421 -19.86 9.86 19.79
CA PRO A 421 -19.78 8.51 20.32
C PRO A 421 -18.73 7.67 19.61
N SER A 422 -18.06 6.75 20.33
CA SER A 422 -16.95 5.92 19.82
C SER A 422 -17.29 5.19 18.52
N PHE A 423 -18.52 4.72 18.37
CA PHE A 423 -18.98 4.05 17.15
C PHE A 423 -18.95 4.99 15.93
N ILE A 424 -19.36 6.25 16.08
CA ILE A 424 -19.32 7.25 14.99
C ILE A 424 -17.90 7.69 14.73
N ARG A 425 -17.09 7.81 15.79
CA ARG A 425 -15.67 8.16 15.66
C ARG A 425 -14.88 7.17 14.83
N THR A 426 -15.24 5.89 14.83
CA THR A 426 -14.66 4.89 13.93
C THR A 426 -14.66 5.33 12.46
N PHE A 427 -15.67 6.09 12.05
CA PHE A 427 -15.76 6.63 10.68
C PHE A 427 -15.10 7.99 10.54
N THR A 428 -15.12 8.82 11.57
CA THR A 428 -14.61 10.21 11.51
C THR A 428 -13.15 10.35 11.93
N ASP A 429 -12.55 9.34 12.54
CA ASP A 429 -11.12 9.35 12.89
C ASP A 429 -10.20 9.16 11.64
N SER A 430 -10.79 8.81 10.49
CA SER A 430 -10.06 8.68 9.22
C SER A 430 -10.84 9.33 8.07
N GLY A 431 -10.25 10.34 7.46
CA GLY A 431 -10.85 11.01 6.30
C GLY A 431 -11.05 10.09 5.10
N ILE A 432 -10.18 9.10 4.93
CA ILE A 432 -10.29 8.10 3.87
C ILE A 432 -11.54 7.22 4.11
N VAL A 433 -11.75 6.78 5.35
CA VAL A 433 -12.90 5.95 5.73
C VAL A 433 -14.19 6.73 5.54
N LEU A 434 -14.28 7.93 6.11
CA LEU A 434 -15.49 8.75 6.01
C LEU A 434 -15.82 9.09 4.55
N GLY A 435 -14.83 9.59 3.80
CA GLY A 435 -15.04 9.96 2.41
C GLY A 435 -15.47 8.78 1.53
N THR A 436 -14.91 7.58 1.80
CA THR A 436 -15.32 6.36 1.10
C THR A 436 -16.76 5.97 1.41
N VAL A 437 -17.16 5.98 2.68
CA VAL A 437 -18.53 5.69 3.10
C VAL A 437 -19.51 6.66 2.45
N VAL A 438 -19.18 7.95 2.46
CA VAL A 438 -20.00 9.01 1.81
C VAL A 438 -20.12 8.75 0.31
N ALA A 439 -19.01 8.44 -0.38
CA ALA A 439 -19.03 8.17 -1.82
C ALA A 439 -19.94 6.98 -2.15
N ILE A 440 -19.86 5.90 -1.37
CA ILE A 440 -20.70 4.70 -1.56
C ILE A 440 -22.17 5.01 -1.30
N VAL A 441 -22.47 5.61 -0.15
CA VAL A 441 -23.87 5.90 0.26
C VAL A 441 -24.52 6.83 -0.74
N MET A 442 -23.86 7.92 -1.11
CA MET A 442 -24.42 8.86 -2.10
C MET A 442 -24.59 8.21 -3.47
N ASN A 443 -23.63 7.39 -3.92
CA ASN A 443 -23.77 6.66 -5.17
C ASN A 443 -24.98 5.70 -5.15
N LEU A 444 -25.22 5.01 -4.03
CA LEU A 444 -26.38 4.14 -3.88
C LEU A 444 -27.69 4.94 -3.88
N ILE A 445 -27.71 6.11 -3.28
CA ILE A 445 -28.92 6.97 -3.22
C ILE A 445 -29.22 7.57 -4.60
N PHE A 446 -28.23 8.17 -5.24
CA PHE A 446 -28.43 8.94 -6.47
C PHE A 446 -28.48 8.06 -7.73
N ASN A 447 -27.54 7.14 -7.90
CA ASN A 447 -27.41 6.38 -9.14
C ASN A 447 -28.31 5.14 -9.21
N ARG A 448 -28.86 4.66 -8.08
CA ARG A 448 -29.80 3.53 -8.08
C ARG A 448 -31.19 3.95 -8.62
N ARG A 449 -31.62 5.19 -8.37
CA ARG A 449 -32.90 5.72 -8.87
C ARG A 449 -32.91 5.99 -10.39
N SER A 450 -31.75 6.27 -10.99
CA SER A 450 -31.66 6.53 -12.44
C SER A 450 -31.97 5.29 -13.29
N LYS A 451 -31.65 4.08 -12.81
CA LYS A 451 -31.97 2.82 -13.50
C LYS A 451 -33.46 2.44 -13.50
N GLN A 452 -34.25 2.99 -12.59
CA GLN A 452 -35.70 2.77 -12.53
C GLN A 452 -36.50 3.71 -13.45
N LYS A 453 -35.93 4.87 -13.85
CA LYS A 453 -36.57 5.79 -14.79
C LYS A 453 -36.31 5.47 -16.26
N GLN A 454 -35.42 4.52 -16.56
CA GLN A 454 -35.13 4.06 -17.94
C GLN A 454 -35.76 2.67 -18.27
N LYS A 455 -36.56 2.11 -17.37
CA LYS A 455 -37.50 1.00 -17.62
C LYS A 455 -38.92 1.53 -17.64
#